data_73647d08e12eaa2fe9724d5f9c9bfe6e
#
_entry.id   73647d08e12eaa2fe9724d5f9c9bfe6e
#
_cell.length_a   1.000
_cell.length_b   1.000
_cell.length_c   1.000
_cell.angle_alpha   90.00
_cell.angle_beta   90.00
_cell.angle_gamma   90.00
#
_symmetry.space_group_name_H-M   'P 1'
#
loop_
_entity.id
_entity.type
_entity.pdbx_description
1 polymer ?
#
loop_
_entity_poly.entity_id
_entity_poly.type
_entity_poly.pdbx_seq_one_letter_code
_entity_poly.pdbx_strand_id
1 'polypeptide(L)'
;MWYIFDNDFKKKKMNYLKNLLQRNQPGIGIELGPERINIAEIRQKGNKLRLVNFATAEVPEEVFIEGQIKDISTMSELVQSIVEENKIKSRRVATAILGREAVTRVIPVPAELNDQELQDYMNQEAGLYLPFPREEADVDYQKLGNVLDPNDDLEKVQVALVATRKEITDAYIEVFAQAGLSINVLEVSNFALIRTVKEILQQYGPQEATVMADIGFDSTELAIVVDGIPQFNRTIPIGTYQMQSSLNEAMNLPPSRDTAELLGMTVPLMETMVMTKSGESSETNILQKMLVKLADEVRRSIDFYLNQSEELEVAQLLLTGSGAAIGQIDEFFMQRLNLPASKVDPIEILALETEIEIPLQQRCSLGIVLGLGLREV
;
A
#
# COMPACT_ATOMS: atom_id res chain seq x y z
N MET A 1 -5.49 -6.70 -14.58
CA MET A 1 -6.06 -5.36 -14.28
C MET A 1 -7.00 -5.56 -13.11
N TRP A 2 -6.60 -5.16 -11.90
CA TRP A 2 -7.31 -5.46 -10.66
C TRP A 2 -8.38 -4.41 -10.43
N TYR A 3 -9.65 -4.80 -10.45
CA TYR A 3 -10.78 -3.99 -9.98
C TYR A 3 -11.28 -4.68 -8.71
N ILE A 4 -11.01 -4.11 -7.56
CA ILE A 4 -11.70 -4.47 -6.32
C ILE A 4 -12.89 -3.53 -6.27
N PHE A 5 -14.12 -4.07 -6.31
CA PHE A 5 -15.38 -3.32 -6.25
C PHE A 5 -15.65 -2.36 -7.43
N ASP A 6 -15.75 -2.90 -8.65
CA ASP A 6 -16.34 -2.18 -9.79
C ASP A 6 -17.87 -2.13 -9.60
N ASN A 7 -18.40 -0.96 -9.30
CA ASN A 7 -19.85 -0.73 -9.12
C ASN A 7 -20.70 -0.98 -10.40
N ASP A 8 -20.07 -1.40 -11.50
CA ASP A 8 -20.70 -1.55 -12.82
C ASP A 8 -21.14 -2.98 -13.17
N PHE A 9 -20.99 -3.95 -12.25
CA PHE A 9 -21.38 -5.34 -12.53
C PHE A 9 -22.88 -5.51 -12.84
N LYS A 10 -23.75 -4.60 -12.37
CA LYS A 10 -25.18 -4.62 -12.68
C LYS A 10 -25.60 -3.88 -13.95
N LYS A 11 -24.73 -3.10 -14.61
CA LYS A 11 -25.05 -2.24 -15.78
C LYS A 11 -24.39 -2.66 -17.10
N LYS A 12 -23.66 -3.73 -17.15
CA LYS A 12 -22.83 -4.14 -18.32
C LYS A 12 -23.56 -4.40 -19.64
N LYS A 13 -24.89 -4.46 -19.69
CA LYS A 13 -25.65 -4.70 -20.94
C LYS A 13 -26.11 -3.44 -21.71
N MET A 14 -26.03 -2.25 -21.12
CA MET A 14 -26.59 -1.03 -21.76
C MET A 14 -25.59 0.08 -22.08
N ASN A 15 -24.33 -0.04 -21.68
CA ASN A 15 -23.35 1.07 -21.74
C ASN A 15 -22.22 0.89 -22.77
N TYR A 16 -22.19 -0.18 -23.57
CA TYR A 16 -21.13 -0.37 -24.57
C TYR A 16 -21.01 0.79 -25.58
N LEU A 17 -22.13 1.44 -25.91
CA LEU A 17 -22.16 2.61 -26.81
C LEU A 17 -21.89 3.94 -26.08
N LYS A 18 -22.13 4.05 -24.78
CA LYS A 18 -21.80 5.26 -24.00
C LYS A 18 -20.31 5.36 -23.70
N ASN A 19 -19.64 4.22 -23.48
CA ASN A 19 -18.20 4.20 -23.18
C ASN A 19 -17.32 4.55 -24.39
N LEU A 20 -17.83 4.40 -25.62
CA LEU A 20 -17.14 4.83 -26.84
C LEU A 20 -17.14 6.36 -27.04
N LEU A 21 -18.02 7.09 -26.36
CA LEU A 21 -18.15 8.54 -26.45
C LEU A 21 -17.64 9.31 -25.22
N GLN A 22 -17.43 8.62 -24.10
CA GLN A 22 -16.74 9.20 -22.95
C GLN A 22 -15.23 9.06 -23.17
N ARG A 23 -14.59 10.14 -23.61
CA ARG A 23 -13.14 10.30 -23.47
C ARG A 23 -12.79 9.92 -22.03
N ASN A 24 -11.88 8.95 -21.85
CA ASN A 24 -11.29 8.63 -20.55
C ASN A 24 -10.85 9.94 -19.90
N GLN A 25 -11.65 10.45 -18.97
CA GLN A 25 -11.23 11.60 -18.19
C GLN A 25 -10.28 11.07 -17.12
N PRO A 26 -9.11 11.66 -16.97
CA PRO A 26 -8.20 11.25 -15.92
C PRO A 26 -8.91 11.36 -14.57
N GLY A 27 -8.86 10.30 -13.80
CA GLY A 27 -9.26 10.29 -12.41
C GLY A 27 -8.19 10.91 -11.54
N ILE A 28 -8.47 10.95 -10.25
CA ILE A 28 -7.51 11.31 -9.22
C ILE A 28 -7.28 10.13 -8.29
N GLY A 29 -6.05 9.94 -7.85
CA GLY A 29 -5.73 9.08 -6.73
C GLY A 29 -5.91 9.85 -5.43
N ILE A 30 -6.67 9.30 -4.49
CA ILE A 30 -6.81 9.84 -3.13
C ILE A 30 -6.48 8.73 -2.13
N GLU A 31 -5.49 8.98 -1.31
CA GLU A 31 -5.09 8.12 -0.22
C GLU A 31 -5.53 8.75 1.10
N LEU A 32 -6.28 7.99 1.89
CA LEU A 32 -6.68 8.36 3.25
C LEU A 32 -5.79 7.61 4.24
N GLY A 33 -5.12 8.35 5.10
CA GLY A 33 -4.24 7.80 6.13
C GLY A 33 -4.47 8.39 7.51
N PRO A 34 -3.85 7.83 8.55
CA PRO A 34 -4.00 8.31 9.93
C PRO A 34 -3.34 9.67 10.18
N GLU A 35 -2.32 10.02 9.41
CA GLU A 35 -1.58 11.27 9.53
C GLU A 35 -2.03 12.29 8.48
N ARG A 36 -2.22 11.84 7.25
CA ARG A 36 -2.42 12.71 6.08
C ARG A 36 -3.43 12.12 5.09
N ILE A 37 -4.09 13.01 4.38
CA ILE A 37 -4.73 12.75 3.09
C ILE A 37 -3.76 13.19 2.02
N ASN A 38 -3.52 12.33 1.02
CA ASN A 38 -2.74 12.66 -0.16
C ASN A 38 -3.62 12.57 -1.41
N ILE A 39 -3.48 13.53 -2.32
CA ILE A 39 -4.16 13.54 -3.61
C ILE A 39 -3.13 13.68 -4.72
N ALA A 40 -3.23 12.85 -5.77
CA ALA A 40 -2.41 12.96 -6.96
C ALA A 40 -3.26 12.84 -8.23
N GLU A 41 -3.02 13.76 -9.18
CA GLU A 41 -3.56 13.68 -10.53
C GLU A 41 -2.42 13.46 -11.51
N ILE A 42 -2.38 12.28 -12.14
CA ILE A 42 -1.40 11.93 -13.15
C ILE A 42 -2.07 11.91 -14.51
N ARG A 43 -1.46 12.56 -15.50
CA ARG A 43 -1.91 12.54 -16.89
C ARG A 43 -0.85 11.89 -17.77
N GLN A 44 -1.31 11.05 -18.67
CA GLN A 44 -0.45 10.47 -19.70
C GLN A 44 -0.52 11.32 -20.98
N LYS A 45 0.65 11.67 -21.51
CA LYS A 45 0.78 12.34 -22.83
C LYS A 45 1.79 11.57 -23.67
N GLY A 46 1.30 10.75 -24.59
CA GLY A 46 2.15 9.77 -25.29
C GLY A 46 2.72 8.74 -24.31
N ASN A 47 4.03 8.58 -24.31
CA ASN A 47 4.71 7.66 -23.38
C ASN A 47 5.16 8.33 -22.06
N LYS A 48 4.81 9.60 -21.84
CA LYS A 48 5.24 10.36 -20.68
C LYS A 48 4.12 10.49 -19.66
N LEU A 49 4.45 10.25 -18.41
CA LEU A 49 3.59 10.48 -17.26
C LEU A 49 3.90 11.86 -16.67
N ARG A 50 2.88 12.62 -16.38
CA ARG A 50 3.02 13.94 -15.77
C ARG A 50 2.15 14.05 -14.52
N LEU A 51 2.77 14.40 -13.40
CA LEU A 51 2.05 14.77 -12.19
C LEU A 51 1.58 16.22 -12.34
N VAL A 52 0.27 16.41 -12.50
CA VAL A 52 -0.33 17.73 -12.78
C VAL A 52 -0.90 18.40 -11.54
N ASN A 53 -1.32 17.60 -10.55
CA ASN A 53 -1.73 18.06 -9.23
C ASN A 53 -1.20 17.11 -8.16
N PHE A 54 -0.72 17.69 -7.08
CA PHE A 54 -0.42 16.99 -5.84
C PHE A 54 -0.82 17.89 -4.68
N ALA A 55 -1.56 17.35 -3.74
CA ALA A 55 -1.98 18.04 -2.54
C ALA A 55 -1.97 17.10 -1.33
N THR A 56 -1.70 17.64 -0.16
CA THR A 56 -1.72 16.90 1.11
C THR A 56 -2.38 17.74 2.19
N ALA A 57 -3.13 17.10 3.09
CA ALA A 57 -3.71 17.71 4.28
C ALA A 57 -3.48 16.82 5.50
N GLU A 58 -3.29 17.41 6.66
CA GLU A 58 -3.16 16.69 7.92
C GLU A 58 -4.53 16.16 8.37
N VAL A 59 -4.54 14.95 8.94
CA VAL A 59 -5.71 14.31 9.52
C VAL A 59 -5.64 14.48 11.04
N PRO A 60 -6.67 15.10 11.67
CA PRO A 60 -6.71 15.24 13.12
C PRO A 60 -6.68 13.89 13.84
N GLU A 61 -6.21 13.90 15.05
CA GLU A 61 -6.29 12.75 15.95
C GLU A 61 -7.74 12.27 16.08
N GLU A 62 -7.93 10.96 16.24
CA GLU A 62 -9.24 10.32 16.37
C GLU A 62 -10.10 10.23 15.10
N VAL A 63 -9.77 10.92 14.01
CA VAL A 63 -10.54 10.83 12.74
C VAL A 63 -10.27 9.50 12.02
N PHE A 64 -9.01 9.03 12.05
CA PHE A 64 -8.60 7.77 11.43
C PHE A 64 -7.74 6.97 12.41
N ILE A 65 -8.26 5.85 12.89
CA ILE A 65 -7.63 5.05 13.95
C ILE A 65 -7.56 3.58 13.50
N GLU A 66 -6.41 2.96 13.64
CA GLU A 66 -6.17 1.53 13.39
C GLU A 66 -6.67 1.06 12.01
N GLY A 67 -6.53 1.89 10.99
CA GLY A 67 -6.94 1.58 9.62
C GLY A 67 -8.38 1.95 9.29
N GLN A 68 -9.15 2.49 10.24
CA GLN A 68 -10.58 2.76 10.11
C GLN A 68 -10.91 4.24 10.24
N ILE A 69 -11.80 4.72 9.40
CA ILE A 69 -12.36 6.07 9.49
C ILE A 69 -13.37 6.08 10.64
N LYS A 70 -13.09 6.84 11.70
CA LYS A 70 -13.95 6.96 12.89
C LYS A 70 -14.88 8.18 12.83
N ASP A 71 -14.43 9.26 12.19
CA ASP A 71 -15.22 10.47 11.95
C ASP A 71 -15.35 10.74 10.46
N ILE A 72 -16.47 10.23 9.90
CA ILE A 72 -16.80 10.36 8.47
C ILE A 72 -17.01 11.82 8.09
N SER A 73 -17.64 12.63 8.95
CA SER A 73 -17.95 14.04 8.66
C SER A 73 -16.66 14.84 8.52
N THR A 74 -15.78 14.78 9.52
CA THR A 74 -14.49 15.49 9.50
C THR A 74 -13.62 15.03 8.33
N MET A 75 -13.55 13.72 8.07
CA MET A 75 -12.79 13.20 6.92
C MET A 75 -13.35 13.71 5.59
N SER A 76 -14.68 13.77 5.45
CA SER A 76 -15.36 14.26 4.23
C SER A 76 -15.06 15.74 3.99
N GLU A 77 -15.14 16.56 5.03
CA GLU A 77 -14.83 18.00 4.98
C GLU A 77 -13.37 18.24 4.59
N LEU A 78 -12.42 17.47 5.12
CA LEU A 78 -11.01 17.55 4.75
C LEU A 78 -10.79 17.19 3.28
N VAL A 79 -11.40 16.08 2.79
CA VAL A 79 -11.33 15.68 1.39
C VAL A 79 -11.94 16.75 0.48
N GLN A 80 -13.09 17.31 0.86
CA GLN A 80 -13.72 18.38 0.08
C GLN A 80 -12.83 19.63 0.03
N SER A 81 -12.34 20.10 1.17
CA SER A 81 -11.49 21.30 1.25
C SER A 81 -10.24 21.18 0.39
N ILE A 82 -9.51 20.07 0.50
CA ILE A 82 -8.27 19.88 -0.27
C ILE A 82 -8.54 19.82 -1.79
N VAL A 83 -9.66 19.23 -2.21
CA VAL A 83 -10.07 19.18 -3.63
C VAL A 83 -10.44 20.58 -4.15
N GLU A 84 -11.17 21.38 -3.37
CA GLU A 84 -11.61 22.72 -3.74
C GLU A 84 -10.45 23.72 -3.78
N GLU A 85 -9.61 23.75 -2.74
CA GLU A 85 -8.44 24.63 -2.61
C GLU A 85 -7.44 24.41 -3.76
N ASN A 86 -7.23 23.15 -4.16
CA ASN A 86 -6.33 22.80 -5.26
C ASN A 86 -7.01 22.81 -6.63
N LYS A 87 -8.28 23.24 -6.70
CA LYS A 87 -9.05 23.38 -7.95
C LYS A 87 -9.09 22.11 -8.79
N ILE A 88 -9.15 20.97 -8.14
CA ILE A 88 -9.22 19.66 -8.77
C ILE A 88 -10.59 19.47 -9.38
N LYS A 89 -10.63 19.21 -10.69
CA LYS A 89 -11.88 19.16 -11.46
C LYS A 89 -12.50 17.78 -11.54
N SER A 90 -11.68 16.75 -11.48
CA SER A 90 -12.19 15.38 -11.52
C SER A 90 -13.08 15.11 -10.29
N ARG A 91 -14.16 14.38 -10.52
CA ARG A 91 -15.05 13.88 -9.45
C ARG A 91 -14.99 12.37 -9.33
N ARG A 92 -14.19 11.71 -10.17
CA ARG A 92 -13.97 10.26 -10.16
C ARG A 92 -12.66 9.96 -9.47
N VAL A 93 -12.69 9.02 -8.55
CA VAL A 93 -11.60 8.73 -7.61
C VAL A 93 -11.20 7.27 -7.69
N ALA A 94 -9.87 7.03 -7.71
CA ALA A 94 -9.28 5.80 -7.25
C ALA A 94 -8.79 6.00 -5.82
N THR A 95 -9.17 5.11 -4.91
CA THR A 95 -8.72 5.13 -3.52
C THR A 95 -8.39 3.72 -3.03
N ALA A 96 -7.76 3.62 -1.87
CA ALA A 96 -7.36 2.35 -1.31
C ALA A 96 -7.67 2.26 0.19
N ILE A 97 -8.08 1.06 0.62
CA ILE A 97 -8.09 0.66 2.03
C ILE A 97 -6.70 0.18 2.44
N LEU A 98 -6.35 0.32 3.71
CA LEU A 98 -5.08 -0.19 4.23
C LEU A 98 -5.04 -1.72 4.20
N GLY A 99 -3.86 -2.28 4.00
CA GLY A 99 -3.65 -3.73 3.92
C GLY A 99 -4.13 -4.49 5.16
N ARG A 100 -4.06 -3.87 6.36
CA ARG A 100 -4.56 -4.46 7.62
C ARG A 100 -6.07 -4.71 7.65
N GLU A 101 -6.85 -3.93 6.89
CA GLU A 101 -8.31 -4.05 6.80
C GLU A 101 -8.76 -4.96 5.66
N ALA A 102 -7.82 -5.55 4.93
CA ALA A 102 -8.07 -6.42 3.80
C ALA A 102 -7.46 -7.81 4.01
N VAL A 103 -8.18 -8.82 3.56
CA VAL A 103 -7.67 -10.17 3.39
C VAL A 103 -7.32 -10.37 1.92
N THR A 104 -6.07 -10.71 1.63
CA THR A 104 -5.63 -11.09 0.28
C THR A 104 -5.10 -12.52 0.33
N ARG A 105 -5.61 -13.38 -0.56
CA ARG A 105 -5.19 -14.78 -0.70
C ARG A 105 -5.06 -15.18 -2.16
N VAL A 106 -4.07 -15.96 -2.50
CA VAL A 106 -4.01 -16.68 -3.77
C VAL A 106 -4.47 -18.11 -3.51
N ILE A 107 -5.55 -18.51 -4.16
CA ILE A 107 -6.17 -19.83 -3.96
C ILE A 107 -6.27 -20.58 -5.28
N PRO A 108 -5.96 -21.90 -5.31
CA PRO A 108 -6.18 -22.73 -6.47
C PRO A 108 -7.65 -23.14 -6.57
N VAL A 109 -8.25 -23.00 -7.75
CA VAL A 109 -9.62 -23.43 -8.05
C VAL A 109 -9.61 -24.37 -9.25
N PRO A 110 -10.61 -25.28 -9.42
CA PRO A 110 -10.70 -26.17 -10.58
C PRO A 110 -10.66 -25.40 -11.90
N ALA A 111 -9.88 -25.88 -12.87
CA ALA A 111 -9.68 -25.20 -14.16
C ALA A 111 -10.91 -25.26 -15.07
N GLU A 112 -11.77 -26.24 -14.86
CA GLU A 112 -12.95 -26.51 -15.71
C GLU A 112 -14.09 -25.50 -15.46
N LEU A 113 -14.04 -24.70 -14.37
CA LEU A 113 -15.11 -23.78 -14.02
C LEU A 113 -15.21 -22.64 -15.05
N ASN A 114 -16.40 -22.47 -15.62
CA ASN A 114 -16.72 -21.28 -16.38
C ASN A 114 -16.89 -20.06 -15.46
N ASP A 115 -17.05 -18.86 -16.00
CA ASP A 115 -17.07 -17.63 -15.19
C ASP A 115 -18.25 -17.59 -14.19
N GLN A 116 -19.42 -18.15 -14.55
CA GLN A 116 -20.56 -18.21 -13.64
C GLN A 116 -20.34 -19.24 -12.52
N GLU A 117 -19.84 -20.41 -12.87
CA GLU A 117 -19.51 -21.47 -11.90
C GLU A 117 -18.40 -21.01 -10.95
N LEU A 118 -17.40 -20.28 -11.45
CA LEU A 118 -16.37 -19.69 -10.62
C LEU A 118 -16.95 -18.64 -9.65
N GLN A 119 -17.86 -17.80 -10.12
CA GLN A 119 -18.53 -16.83 -9.26
C GLN A 119 -19.31 -17.53 -8.15
N ASP A 120 -20.05 -18.57 -8.46
CA ASP A 120 -20.82 -19.35 -7.49
C ASP A 120 -19.87 -20.06 -6.50
N TYR A 121 -18.79 -20.66 -7.02
CA TYR A 121 -17.74 -21.29 -6.21
C TYR A 121 -17.11 -20.28 -5.22
N MET A 122 -16.67 -19.12 -5.72
CA MET A 122 -16.08 -18.09 -4.89
C MET A 122 -17.05 -17.55 -3.84
N ASN A 123 -18.34 -17.42 -4.16
CA ASN A 123 -19.35 -17.00 -3.19
C ASN A 123 -19.57 -18.02 -2.07
N GLN A 124 -19.43 -19.30 -2.34
CA GLN A 124 -19.59 -20.37 -1.36
C GLN A 124 -18.32 -20.56 -0.53
N GLU A 125 -17.16 -20.61 -1.19
CA GLU A 125 -15.89 -21.00 -0.57
C GLU A 125 -15.13 -19.82 0.05
N ALA A 126 -15.38 -18.58 -0.38
CA ALA A 126 -14.67 -17.41 0.15
C ALA A 126 -14.69 -17.33 1.68
N GLY A 127 -15.80 -17.74 2.30
CA GLY A 127 -15.95 -17.75 3.77
C GLY A 127 -14.89 -18.58 4.49
N LEU A 128 -14.32 -19.61 3.85
CA LEU A 128 -13.27 -20.44 4.43
C LEU A 128 -11.93 -19.71 4.61
N TYR A 129 -11.73 -18.64 3.85
CA TYR A 129 -10.49 -17.86 3.83
C TYR A 129 -10.57 -16.56 4.62
N LEU A 130 -11.77 -16.24 5.18
CA LEU A 130 -12.02 -15.00 5.88
C LEU A 130 -11.97 -15.18 7.41
N PRO A 131 -11.37 -14.23 8.15
CA PRO A 131 -11.38 -14.22 9.61
C PRO A 131 -12.67 -13.63 10.21
N PHE A 132 -13.69 -13.36 9.38
CA PHE A 132 -15.00 -12.78 9.74
C PHE A 132 -16.12 -13.40 8.90
N PRO A 133 -17.39 -13.29 9.31
CA PRO A 133 -18.52 -13.88 8.59
C PRO A 133 -18.62 -13.39 7.14
N ARG A 134 -18.95 -14.32 6.21
CA ARG A 134 -19.06 -14.00 4.76
C ARG A 134 -20.10 -12.93 4.47
N GLU A 135 -21.17 -12.88 5.23
CA GLU A 135 -22.26 -11.91 5.11
C GLU A 135 -21.83 -10.47 5.48
N GLU A 136 -20.78 -10.34 6.29
CA GLU A 136 -20.17 -9.04 6.64
C GLU A 136 -19.05 -8.62 5.68
N ALA A 137 -18.72 -9.47 4.69
CA ALA A 137 -17.63 -9.25 3.77
C ALA A 137 -18.09 -8.68 2.42
N ASP A 138 -17.35 -7.69 1.92
CA ASP A 138 -17.26 -7.42 0.51
C ASP A 138 -16.07 -8.21 -0.06
N VAL A 139 -16.31 -8.90 -1.16
CA VAL A 139 -15.37 -9.84 -1.76
C VAL A 139 -15.25 -9.59 -3.25
N ASP A 140 -14.03 -9.55 -3.74
CA ASP A 140 -13.72 -9.55 -5.16
C ASP A 140 -12.60 -10.55 -5.45
N TYR A 141 -12.48 -10.97 -6.71
CA TYR A 141 -11.46 -11.93 -7.10
C TYR A 141 -11.02 -11.76 -8.56
N GLN A 142 -9.82 -12.23 -8.86
CA GLN A 142 -9.27 -12.21 -10.21
C GLN A 142 -8.53 -13.50 -10.54
N LYS A 143 -8.79 -14.06 -11.74
CA LYS A 143 -7.98 -15.15 -12.30
C LYS A 143 -6.56 -14.65 -12.59
N LEU A 144 -5.55 -15.36 -12.12
CA LEU A 144 -4.14 -15.05 -12.34
C LEU A 144 -3.54 -15.85 -13.49
N GLY A 145 -3.91 -17.13 -13.60
CA GLY A 145 -3.40 -18.04 -14.62
C GLY A 145 -3.54 -19.50 -14.20
N ASN A 146 -3.23 -20.40 -15.14
CA ASN A 146 -3.25 -21.83 -14.87
C ASN A 146 -1.96 -22.26 -14.17
N VAL A 147 -2.09 -23.24 -13.28
CA VAL A 147 -0.99 -23.86 -12.53
C VAL A 147 -1.27 -25.36 -12.42
N LEU A 148 -0.20 -26.15 -12.46
CA LEU A 148 -0.31 -27.57 -12.12
C LEU A 148 -0.16 -27.70 -10.61
N ASP A 149 -1.16 -28.27 -9.92
CA ASP A 149 -1.09 -28.46 -8.47
C ASP A 149 -0.14 -29.64 -8.17
N PRO A 150 0.92 -29.42 -7.40
CA PRO A 150 1.93 -30.43 -7.12
C PRO A 150 1.40 -31.59 -6.25
N ASN A 151 0.22 -31.46 -5.62
CA ASN A 151 -0.33 -32.50 -4.74
C ASN A 151 -1.16 -33.55 -5.48
N ASP A 152 -1.82 -33.16 -6.58
CA ASP A 152 -2.75 -34.06 -7.29
C ASP A 152 -2.50 -34.12 -8.81
N ASP A 153 -1.50 -33.39 -9.33
CA ASP A 153 -1.16 -33.27 -10.75
C ASP A 153 -2.34 -32.77 -11.62
N LEU A 154 -3.33 -32.10 -11.01
CA LEU A 154 -4.45 -31.52 -11.75
C LEU A 154 -4.17 -30.08 -12.15
N GLU A 155 -4.66 -29.69 -13.32
CA GLU A 155 -4.64 -28.31 -13.77
C GLU A 155 -5.64 -27.49 -12.94
N LYS A 156 -5.17 -26.43 -12.30
CA LYS A 156 -5.95 -25.48 -11.53
C LYS A 156 -5.74 -24.06 -12.03
N VAL A 157 -6.70 -23.19 -11.78
CA VAL A 157 -6.54 -21.74 -11.97
C VAL A 157 -6.22 -21.10 -10.63
N GLN A 158 -5.13 -20.35 -10.57
CA GLN A 158 -4.88 -19.50 -9.43
C GLN A 158 -5.82 -18.29 -9.46
N VAL A 159 -6.47 -18.02 -8.35
CA VAL A 159 -7.36 -16.87 -8.17
C VAL A 159 -6.86 -16.04 -7.00
N ALA A 160 -6.63 -14.76 -7.25
CA ALA A 160 -6.46 -13.82 -6.15
C ALA A 160 -7.82 -13.43 -5.59
N LEU A 161 -8.04 -13.76 -4.35
CA LEU A 161 -9.20 -13.38 -3.55
C LEU A 161 -8.82 -12.16 -2.71
N VAL A 162 -9.67 -11.14 -2.73
CA VAL A 162 -9.55 -9.98 -1.85
C VAL A 162 -10.88 -9.77 -1.15
N ALA A 163 -10.82 -9.50 0.14
CA ALA A 163 -12.01 -9.23 0.94
C ALA A 163 -11.73 -8.21 2.02
N THR A 164 -12.76 -7.44 2.37
CA THR A 164 -12.76 -6.53 3.52
C THR A 164 -14.13 -6.55 4.19
N ARG A 165 -14.25 -5.98 5.39
CA ARG A 165 -15.54 -5.80 6.04
C ARG A 165 -16.35 -4.73 5.31
N LYS A 166 -17.66 -4.97 5.15
CA LYS A 166 -18.58 -3.99 4.52
C LYS A 166 -18.58 -2.64 5.22
N GLU A 167 -18.44 -2.63 6.55
CA GLU A 167 -18.35 -1.38 7.30
C GLU A 167 -17.20 -0.48 6.85
N ILE A 168 -16.09 -1.07 6.39
CA ILE A 168 -14.94 -0.32 5.87
C ILE A 168 -15.27 0.27 4.50
N THR A 169 -15.79 -0.55 3.58
CA THR A 169 -16.18 -0.06 2.24
C THR A 169 -17.28 0.99 2.33
N ASP A 170 -18.28 0.79 3.19
CA ASP A 170 -19.36 1.73 3.40
C ASP A 170 -18.86 3.08 3.92
N ALA A 171 -17.91 3.08 4.88
CA ALA A 171 -17.30 4.32 5.40
C ALA A 171 -16.56 5.10 4.32
N TYR A 172 -15.78 4.42 3.46
CA TYR A 172 -15.10 5.07 2.33
C TYR A 172 -16.13 5.65 1.34
N ILE A 173 -17.14 4.86 0.95
CA ILE A 173 -18.20 5.32 0.03
C ILE A 173 -18.89 6.56 0.59
N GLU A 174 -19.20 6.57 1.88
CA GLU A 174 -19.88 7.69 2.53
C GLU A 174 -19.01 8.95 2.58
N VAL A 175 -17.71 8.83 2.96
CA VAL A 175 -16.76 9.97 2.95
C VAL A 175 -16.71 10.62 1.58
N PHE A 176 -16.48 9.85 0.53
CA PHE A 176 -16.36 10.41 -0.80
C PHE A 176 -17.68 10.96 -1.36
N ALA A 177 -18.81 10.33 -1.03
CA ALA A 177 -20.13 10.84 -1.42
C ALA A 177 -20.43 12.19 -0.75
N GLN A 178 -20.16 12.33 0.56
CA GLN A 178 -20.33 13.60 1.28
C GLN A 178 -19.38 14.69 0.74
N ALA A 179 -18.15 14.33 0.34
CA ALA A 179 -17.19 15.24 -0.30
C ALA A 179 -17.55 15.60 -1.77
N GLY A 180 -18.69 15.10 -2.30
CA GLY A 180 -19.12 15.37 -3.68
C GLY A 180 -18.30 14.63 -4.74
N LEU A 181 -17.68 13.51 -4.38
CA LEU A 181 -16.85 12.66 -5.21
C LEU A 181 -17.50 11.27 -5.41
N SER A 182 -17.06 10.54 -6.42
CA SER A 182 -17.52 9.19 -6.72
C SER A 182 -16.32 8.24 -6.78
N ILE A 183 -16.32 7.20 -5.97
CA ILE A 183 -15.33 6.14 -6.06
C ILE A 183 -15.61 5.31 -7.32
N ASN A 184 -14.65 5.27 -8.23
CA ASN A 184 -14.66 4.40 -9.39
C ASN A 184 -13.83 3.14 -9.15
N VAL A 185 -12.77 3.28 -8.34
CA VAL A 185 -11.90 2.17 -7.94
C VAL A 185 -11.64 2.29 -6.45
N LEU A 186 -11.96 1.23 -5.71
CA LEU A 186 -11.53 1.00 -4.33
C LEU A 186 -10.65 -0.25 -4.34
N GLU A 187 -9.39 -0.10 -3.99
CA GLU A 187 -8.44 -1.22 -3.96
C GLU A 187 -7.72 -1.33 -2.61
N VAL A 188 -6.80 -2.26 -2.47
CA VAL A 188 -5.92 -2.35 -1.30
C VAL A 188 -4.64 -1.59 -1.58
N SER A 189 -4.10 -0.86 -0.59
CA SER A 189 -2.89 -0.03 -0.67
C SER A 189 -1.71 -0.74 -1.33
N ASN A 190 -1.50 -2.02 -1.01
CA ASN A 190 -0.42 -2.83 -1.58
C ASN A 190 -0.50 -2.96 -3.11
N PHE A 191 -1.69 -3.03 -3.71
CA PHE A 191 -1.83 -3.10 -5.17
C PHE A 191 -1.45 -1.78 -5.85
N ALA A 192 -1.80 -0.65 -5.22
CA ALA A 192 -1.36 0.65 -5.70
C ALA A 192 0.16 0.77 -5.65
N LEU A 193 0.77 0.35 -4.54
CA LEU A 193 2.23 0.37 -4.38
C LEU A 193 2.94 -0.58 -5.36
N ILE A 194 2.45 -1.81 -5.56
CA ILE A 194 2.95 -2.76 -6.57
C ILE A 194 2.91 -2.14 -7.97
N ARG A 195 1.86 -1.38 -8.30
CA ARG A 195 1.75 -0.67 -9.58
C ARG A 195 2.84 0.37 -9.74
N THR A 196 3.15 1.11 -8.69
CA THR A 196 4.20 2.12 -8.67
C THR A 196 5.58 1.52 -8.92
N VAL A 197 5.88 0.37 -8.31
CA VAL A 197 7.20 -0.30 -8.42
C VAL A 197 7.24 -1.41 -9.48
N LYS A 198 6.24 -1.47 -10.35
CA LYS A 198 6.08 -2.56 -11.33
C LYS A 198 7.34 -2.82 -12.17
N GLU A 199 8.02 -1.77 -12.62
CA GLU A 199 9.23 -1.90 -13.43
C GLU A 199 10.40 -2.54 -12.67
N ILE A 200 10.47 -2.31 -11.36
CA ILE A 200 11.46 -2.98 -10.49
C ILE A 200 11.10 -4.46 -10.36
N LEU A 201 9.83 -4.76 -10.08
CA LEU A 201 9.37 -6.14 -9.88
C LEU A 201 9.54 -7.01 -11.13
N GLN A 202 9.44 -6.44 -12.33
CA GLN A 202 9.62 -7.15 -13.60
C GLN A 202 11.07 -7.54 -13.90
N GLN A 203 12.04 -7.11 -13.09
CA GLN A 203 13.45 -7.50 -13.23
C GLN A 203 13.74 -8.87 -12.63
N TYR A 204 12.81 -9.42 -11.85
CA TYR A 204 12.95 -10.66 -11.12
C TYR A 204 12.09 -11.78 -11.72
N GLY A 205 12.59 -12.99 -11.62
CA GLY A 205 11.93 -14.18 -12.12
C GLY A 205 10.87 -14.75 -11.18
N PRO A 206 10.16 -15.82 -11.60
CA PRO A 206 9.07 -16.40 -10.80
C PRO A 206 9.54 -17.13 -9.54
N GLN A 207 10.85 -17.35 -9.36
CA GLN A 207 11.45 -17.92 -8.15
C GLN A 207 12.08 -16.87 -7.24
N GLU A 208 12.02 -15.59 -7.61
CA GLU A 208 12.62 -14.48 -6.90
C GLU A 208 11.52 -13.58 -6.30
N ALA A 209 11.44 -13.57 -4.98
CA ALA A 209 10.50 -12.73 -4.27
C ALA A 209 11.10 -11.35 -3.98
N THR A 210 10.30 -10.31 -4.13
CA THR A 210 10.61 -8.98 -3.60
C THR A 210 9.79 -8.74 -2.34
N VAL A 211 10.46 -8.35 -1.26
CA VAL A 211 9.81 -7.90 -0.03
C VAL A 211 9.61 -6.39 -0.12
N MET A 212 8.41 -5.93 0.14
CA MET A 212 8.07 -4.50 0.23
C MET A 212 7.70 -4.19 1.68
N ALA A 213 8.35 -3.20 2.27
CA ALA A 213 8.02 -2.71 3.60
C ALA A 213 7.66 -1.23 3.51
N ASP A 214 6.37 -0.95 3.63
CA ASP A 214 5.80 0.39 3.65
C ASP A 214 5.75 0.88 5.11
N ILE A 215 6.76 1.63 5.51
CA ILE A 215 6.92 2.14 6.89
C ILE A 215 6.07 3.40 7.03
N GLY A 216 4.81 3.22 7.39
CA GLY A 216 3.84 4.28 7.56
C GLY A 216 3.90 4.97 8.92
N PHE A 217 2.85 5.73 9.23
CA PHE A 217 2.75 6.48 10.47
C PHE A 217 2.55 5.60 11.70
N ASP A 218 1.53 4.74 11.70
CA ASP A 218 1.13 3.91 12.86
C ASP A 218 1.54 2.43 12.72
N SER A 219 2.02 2.02 11.57
CA SER A 219 2.42 0.63 11.29
C SER A 219 3.33 0.55 10.06
N THR A 220 3.92 -0.63 9.89
CA THR A 220 4.60 -1.02 8.66
C THR A 220 3.78 -2.12 7.98
N GLU A 221 3.36 -1.88 6.74
CA GLU A 221 2.70 -2.88 5.90
C GLU A 221 3.78 -3.66 5.13
N LEU A 222 3.85 -4.96 5.38
CA LEU A 222 4.77 -5.86 4.70
C LEU A 222 4.03 -6.64 3.62
N ALA A 223 4.56 -6.65 2.41
CA ALA A 223 4.11 -7.53 1.33
C ALA A 223 5.28 -8.31 0.75
N ILE A 224 5.08 -9.60 0.47
CA ILE A 224 6.00 -10.42 -0.31
C ILE A 224 5.37 -10.64 -1.68
N VAL A 225 6.07 -10.24 -2.72
CA VAL A 225 5.56 -10.19 -4.09
C VAL A 225 6.41 -11.09 -4.98
N VAL A 226 5.75 -11.97 -5.73
CA VAL A 226 6.36 -12.85 -6.74
C VAL A 226 5.64 -12.61 -8.05
N ASP A 227 6.38 -12.36 -9.12
CA ASP A 227 5.82 -12.08 -10.45
C ASP A 227 4.73 -10.98 -10.45
N GLY A 228 4.94 -9.92 -9.64
CA GLY A 228 3.98 -8.82 -9.49
C GLY A 228 2.70 -9.15 -8.71
N ILE A 229 2.60 -10.34 -8.13
CA ILE A 229 1.44 -10.82 -7.37
C ILE A 229 1.80 -10.86 -5.87
N PRO A 230 1.05 -10.18 -4.99
CA PRO A 230 1.27 -10.29 -3.55
C PRO A 230 0.86 -11.68 -3.06
N GLN A 231 1.83 -12.43 -2.57
CA GLN A 231 1.65 -13.78 -2.04
C GLN A 231 1.44 -13.80 -0.52
N PHE A 232 1.99 -12.80 0.16
CA PHE A 232 1.91 -12.69 1.61
C PHE A 232 1.80 -11.22 2.01
N ASN A 233 0.96 -10.92 2.99
CA ASN A 233 0.81 -9.60 3.57
C ASN A 233 0.76 -9.71 5.10
N ARG A 234 1.40 -8.76 5.76
CA ARG A 234 1.38 -8.65 7.22
C ARG A 234 1.53 -7.20 7.66
N THR A 235 0.76 -6.79 8.66
CA THR A 235 0.94 -5.52 9.33
C THR A 235 1.79 -5.70 10.57
N ILE A 236 2.83 -4.89 10.70
CA ILE A 236 3.71 -4.81 11.87
C ILE A 236 3.36 -3.52 12.61
N PRO A 237 2.97 -3.55 13.90
CA PRO A 237 2.52 -2.37 14.65
C PRO A 237 3.72 -1.49 15.09
N ILE A 238 4.60 -1.17 14.17
CA ILE A 238 5.74 -0.27 14.32
C ILE A 238 5.74 0.66 13.13
N GLY A 239 5.47 1.94 13.36
CA GLY A 239 5.54 3.02 12.39
C GLY A 239 6.33 4.20 12.94
N THR A 240 6.33 5.32 12.22
CA THR A 240 7.08 6.52 12.61
C THR A 240 6.56 7.13 13.91
N TYR A 241 5.25 7.03 14.17
CA TYR A 241 4.66 7.51 15.42
C TYR A 241 5.19 6.75 16.64
N GLN A 242 5.28 5.42 16.60
CA GLN A 242 5.83 4.61 17.70
C GLN A 242 7.32 4.88 17.90
N MET A 243 8.06 5.13 16.83
CA MET A 243 9.47 5.52 16.90
C MET A 243 9.63 6.88 17.57
N GLN A 244 8.85 7.90 17.14
CA GLN A 244 8.85 9.24 17.72
C GLN A 244 8.40 9.21 19.19
N SER A 245 7.36 8.47 19.51
CA SER A 245 6.87 8.32 20.89
C SER A 245 7.94 7.73 21.82
N SER A 246 8.69 6.73 21.34
CA SER A 246 9.81 6.15 22.10
C SER A 246 10.96 7.14 22.31
N LEU A 247 11.22 8.02 21.34
CA LEU A 247 12.19 9.10 21.48
C LEU A 247 11.73 10.12 22.52
N ASN A 248 10.49 10.59 22.41
CA ASN A 248 9.90 11.57 23.32
C ASN A 248 9.89 11.06 24.78
N GLU A 249 9.48 9.80 24.98
CA GLU A 249 9.48 9.17 26.31
C GLU A 249 10.88 9.14 26.93
N ALA A 250 11.88 8.74 26.17
CA ALA A 250 13.26 8.64 26.66
C ALA A 250 13.91 10.01 26.95
N MET A 251 13.45 11.06 26.28
CA MET A 251 13.90 12.44 26.46
C MET A 251 13.04 13.19 27.48
N ASN A 252 12.01 12.56 28.07
CA ASN A 252 11.01 13.18 28.93
C ASN A 252 10.28 14.37 28.25
N LEU A 253 10.04 14.27 26.94
CA LEU A 253 9.24 15.22 26.17
C LEU A 253 7.76 14.82 26.17
N PRO A 254 6.85 15.79 25.96
CA PRO A 254 5.44 15.47 25.83
C PRO A 254 5.18 14.61 24.58
N PRO A 255 4.09 13.79 24.56
CA PRO A 255 3.66 13.10 23.36
C PRO A 255 3.46 14.07 22.19
N SER A 256 3.90 13.68 21.01
CA SER A 256 3.73 14.45 19.78
C SER A 256 3.45 13.53 18.61
N ARG A 257 2.58 13.95 17.70
CA ARG A 257 2.36 13.30 16.41
C ARG A 257 3.30 13.81 15.31
N ASP A 258 4.01 14.90 15.57
CA ASP A 258 5.01 15.42 14.64
C ASP A 258 6.23 14.49 14.59
N THR A 259 6.49 13.94 13.42
CA THR A 259 7.60 13.02 13.15
C THR A 259 8.73 13.66 12.34
N ALA A 260 8.69 14.97 12.09
CA ALA A 260 9.64 15.66 11.22
C ALA A 260 11.09 15.53 11.72
N GLU A 261 11.31 15.61 13.03
CA GLU A 261 12.62 15.44 13.65
C GLU A 261 13.16 14.01 13.42
N LEU A 262 12.34 12.99 13.68
CA LEU A 262 12.66 11.59 13.45
C LEU A 262 13.05 11.34 11.98
N LEU A 263 12.27 11.86 11.05
CA LEU A 263 12.52 11.68 9.61
C LEU A 263 13.80 12.38 9.12
N GLY A 264 14.27 13.39 9.86
CA GLY A 264 15.56 14.05 9.63
C GLY A 264 16.76 13.33 10.23
N MET A 265 16.55 12.29 11.05
CA MET A 265 17.63 11.53 11.68
C MET A 265 18.32 10.58 10.69
N THR A 266 19.52 10.15 11.06
CA THR A 266 20.31 9.14 10.33
C THR A 266 20.64 8.00 11.27
N VAL A 267 20.43 6.76 10.78
CA VAL A 267 20.75 5.55 11.56
C VAL A 267 22.26 5.26 11.50
N PRO A 268 22.94 5.04 12.65
CA PRO A 268 24.35 4.63 12.62
C PRO A 268 24.49 3.20 12.09
N LEU A 269 25.43 2.99 11.22
CA LEU A 269 25.77 1.67 10.70
C LEU A 269 26.65 0.90 11.70
N MET A 270 26.62 -0.44 11.66
CA MET A 270 27.40 -1.29 12.58
C MET A 270 28.90 -1.02 12.56
N GLU A 271 29.47 -0.66 11.41
CA GLU A 271 30.90 -0.35 11.26
C GLU A 271 31.31 0.92 12.02
N THR A 272 30.43 1.88 12.13
CA THR A 272 30.67 3.13 12.87
C THR A 272 30.68 2.90 14.38
N MET A 273 29.96 1.91 14.88
CA MET A 273 29.87 1.57 16.31
C MET A 273 31.20 1.07 16.90
N VAL A 274 32.04 0.45 16.12
CA VAL A 274 33.36 -0.04 16.57
C VAL A 274 34.32 1.13 16.83
N MET A 275 34.12 2.26 16.16
CA MET A 275 34.99 3.45 16.27
C MET A 275 34.54 4.50 17.28
N THR A 276 33.26 4.52 17.65
CA THR A 276 32.70 5.57 18.54
C THR A 276 32.22 5.02 19.89
N LYS A 277 33.18 4.66 20.76
CA LYS A 277 32.88 4.31 22.17
C LYS A 277 32.46 5.47 23.06
N SER A 278 32.32 6.70 22.52
CA SER A 278 31.99 7.88 23.33
C SER A 278 31.45 9.00 22.43
N GLY A 279 30.13 9.07 22.21
CA GLY A 279 29.52 10.21 21.56
C GLY A 279 28.18 10.01 20.82
N GLU A 280 27.63 8.80 20.81
CA GLU A 280 26.28 8.64 20.21
C GLU A 280 25.23 9.27 21.13
N SER A 281 24.32 10.06 20.56
CA SER A 281 23.21 10.63 21.31
C SER A 281 22.28 9.52 21.82
N SER A 282 21.64 9.74 22.96
CA SER A 282 20.64 8.80 23.49
C SER A 282 19.55 8.50 22.47
N GLU A 283 19.20 9.47 21.65
CA GLU A 283 18.18 9.44 20.58
C GLU A 283 18.52 8.44 19.49
N THR A 284 19.73 8.50 18.97
CA THR A 284 20.22 7.61 17.92
C THR A 284 20.17 6.15 18.35
N ASN A 285 20.54 5.88 19.62
CA ASN A 285 20.45 4.55 20.21
C ASN A 285 19.01 4.04 20.36
N ILE A 286 18.04 4.93 20.61
CA ILE A 286 16.62 4.58 20.73
C ILE A 286 16.05 4.26 19.36
N LEU A 287 16.28 5.12 18.38
CA LEU A 287 15.87 4.90 17.00
C LEU A 287 16.40 3.56 16.49
N GLN A 288 17.69 3.29 16.71
CA GLN A 288 18.30 2.02 16.30
C GLN A 288 17.63 0.82 16.97
N LYS A 289 17.30 0.86 18.27
CA LYS A 289 16.56 -0.21 18.94
C LYS A 289 15.19 -0.46 18.32
N MET A 290 14.48 0.59 17.93
CA MET A 290 13.18 0.46 17.27
C MET A 290 13.33 -0.15 15.87
N LEU A 291 14.33 0.27 15.11
CA LEU A 291 14.60 -0.30 13.79
C LEU A 291 15.10 -1.75 13.87
N VAL A 292 15.86 -2.13 14.91
CA VAL A 292 16.21 -3.54 15.17
C VAL A 292 14.95 -4.38 15.38
N LYS A 293 14.00 -3.92 16.20
CA LYS A 293 12.72 -4.60 16.39
C LYS A 293 11.96 -4.76 15.08
N LEU A 294 11.88 -3.69 14.28
CA LEU A 294 11.21 -3.75 12.98
C LEU A 294 11.90 -4.74 12.04
N ALA A 295 13.23 -4.69 11.93
CA ALA A 295 14.00 -5.62 11.10
C ALA A 295 13.82 -7.08 11.53
N ASP A 296 13.74 -7.35 12.85
CA ASP A 296 13.49 -8.69 13.36
C ASP A 296 12.07 -9.18 13.03
N GLU A 297 11.05 -8.30 13.00
CA GLU A 297 9.70 -8.65 12.55
C GLU A 297 9.66 -8.90 11.02
N VAL A 298 10.37 -8.09 10.23
CA VAL A 298 10.51 -8.30 8.79
C VAL A 298 11.16 -9.67 8.54
N ARG A 299 12.28 -9.99 9.20
CA ARG A 299 12.95 -11.27 9.08
C ARG A 299 12.02 -12.44 9.42
N ARG A 300 11.29 -12.37 10.56
CA ARG A 300 10.33 -13.41 10.95
C ARG A 300 9.25 -13.64 9.89
N SER A 301 8.82 -12.59 9.24
CA SER A 301 7.81 -12.67 8.17
C SER A 301 8.37 -13.34 6.91
N ILE A 302 9.61 -12.99 6.55
CA ILE A 302 10.33 -13.62 5.44
C ILE A 302 10.54 -15.11 5.70
N ASP A 303 11.09 -15.45 6.87
CA ASP A 303 11.34 -16.83 7.25
C ASP A 303 10.05 -17.66 7.28
N PHE A 304 8.96 -17.08 7.81
CA PHE A 304 7.65 -17.73 7.83
C PHE A 304 7.15 -18.06 6.42
N TYR A 305 7.28 -17.12 5.49
CA TYR A 305 6.83 -17.30 4.11
C TYR A 305 7.71 -18.32 3.36
N LEU A 306 9.04 -18.21 3.45
CA LEU A 306 9.98 -19.08 2.77
C LEU A 306 9.87 -20.54 3.25
N ASN A 307 9.54 -20.77 4.53
CA ASN A 307 9.31 -22.12 5.05
C ASN A 307 8.10 -22.83 4.43
N GLN A 308 7.23 -22.11 3.72
CA GLN A 308 6.07 -22.66 3.00
C GLN A 308 6.35 -22.85 1.50
N SER A 309 7.53 -22.43 1.01
CA SER A 309 7.86 -22.39 -0.43
C SER A 309 9.31 -22.84 -0.61
N GLU A 310 9.53 -24.12 -0.95
CA GLU A 310 10.86 -24.74 -1.02
C GLU A 310 11.80 -24.18 -2.10
N GLU A 311 11.28 -23.43 -3.08
CA GLU A 311 12.03 -23.00 -4.28
C GLU A 311 12.19 -21.48 -4.40
N LEU A 312 11.68 -20.68 -3.42
CA LEU A 312 11.72 -19.24 -3.50
C LEU A 312 12.92 -18.65 -2.75
N GLU A 313 13.55 -17.68 -3.37
CA GLU A 313 14.58 -16.84 -2.75
C GLU A 313 14.09 -15.38 -2.67
N VAL A 314 14.48 -14.66 -1.61
CA VAL A 314 14.22 -13.22 -1.54
C VAL A 314 15.35 -12.48 -2.22
N ALA A 315 15.05 -11.79 -3.32
CA ALA A 315 16.03 -11.04 -4.10
C ALA A 315 16.37 -9.68 -3.48
N GLN A 316 15.35 -8.99 -2.93
CA GLN A 316 15.54 -7.65 -2.36
C GLN A 316 14.43 -7.25 -1.38
N LEU A 317 14.73 -6.18 -0.62
CA LEU A 317 13.78 -5.42 0.21
C LEU A 317 13.62 -4.02 -0.37
N LEU A 318 12.39 -3.62 -0.66
CA LEU A 318 12.02 -2.25 -1.04
C LEU A 318 11.43 -1.54 0.18
N LEU A 319 11.98 -0.38 0.53
CA LEU A 319 11.53 0.45 1.63
C LEU A 319 10.73 1.63 1.10
N THR A 320 9.50 1.78 1.55
CA THR A 320 8.55 2.84 1.18
C THR A 320 7.92 3.44 2.42
N GLY A 321 7.04 4.41 2.24
CA GLY A 321 6.38 5.10 3.35
C GLY A 321 7.23 6.22 3.95
N SER A 322 6.65 6.95 4.88
CA SER A 322 7.33 8.10 5.52
C SER A 322 8.61 7.70 6.26
N GLY A 323 8.62 6.53 6.91
CA GLY A 323 9.79 6.04 7.64
C GLY A 323 10.98 5.71 6.75
N ALA A 324 10.79 5.45 5.45
CA ALA A 324 11.90 5.25 4.52
C ALA A 324 12.73 6.53 4.28
N ALA A 325 12.24 7.71 4.69
CA ALA A 325 12.98 8.96 4.63
C ALA A 325 14.16 9.00 5.61
N ILE A 326 14.13 8.22 6.69
CA ILE A 326 15.22 8.15 7.68
C ILE A 326 16.55 7.87 6.96
N GLY A 327 17.58 8.65 7.30
CA GLY A 327 18.90 8.53 6.68
C GLY A 327 19.53 7.16 6.92
N GLN A 328 20.13 6.56 5.89
CA GLN A 328 20.83 5.25 5.93
C GLN A 328 19.95 4.06 6.39
N ILE A 329 18.64 4.17 6.33
CA ILE A 329 17.74 3.07 6.74
C ILE A 329 17.89 1.85 5.82
N ASP A 330 18.12 2.06 4.54
CA ASP A 330 18.36 1.00 3.56
C ASP A 330 19.66 0.23 3.84
N GLU A 331 20.76 0.94 4.11
CA GLU A 331 22.01 0.30 4.50
C GLU A 331 21.86 -0.46 5.84
N PHE A 332 21.12 0.12 6.79
CA PHE A 332 20.82 -0.55 8.06
C PHE A 332 20.09 -1.88 7.84
N PHE A 333 19.02 -1.89 7.05
CA PHE A 333 18.27 -3.11 6.75
C PHE A 333 19.12 -4.10 5.94
N MET A 334 19.91 -3.61 4.98
CA MET A 334 20.82 -4.45 4.20
C MET A 334 21.81 -5.19 5.12
N GLN A 335 22.44 -4.49 6.04
CA GLN A 335 23.37 -5.11 6.98
C GLN A 335 22.67 -6.05 7.98
N ARG A 336 21.50 -5.62 8.48
CA ARG A 336 20.78 -6.40 9.52
C ARG A 336 20.15 -7.68 8.98
N LEU A 337 19.60 -7.64 7.77
CA LEU A 337 18.91 -8.77 7.15
C LEU A 337 19.83 -9.63 6.27
N ASN A 338 21.01 -9.11 5.90
CA ASN A 338 21.87 -9.67 4.87
C ASN A 338 21.15 -9.86 3.53
N LEU A 339 20.38 -8.84 3.15
CA LEU A 339 19.52 -8.81 1.97
C LEU A 339 19.67 -7.45 1.30
N PRO A 340 19.83 -7.36 -0.04
CA PRO A 340 19.81 -6.09 -0.74
C PRO A 340 18.58 -5.28 -0.37
N ALA A 341 18.77 -4.03 0.05
CA ALA A 341 17.67 -3.15 0.43
C ALA A 341 17.85 -1.78 -0.23
N SER A 342 16.75 -1.18 -0.67
CA SER A 342 16.75 0.14 -1.30
C SER A 342 15.49 0.93 -0.95
N LYS A 343 15.65 2.27 -0.91
CA LYS A 343 14.51 3.19 -0.78
C LYS A 343 13.85 3.36 -2.14
N VAL A 344 12.53 3.46 -2.12
CA VAL A 344 11.73 3.74 -3.31
C VAL A 344 11.51 5.25 -3.43
N ASP A 345 11.99 5.88 -4.50
CA ASP A 345 11.50 7.20 -4.94
C ASP A 345 10.48 6.99 -6.08
N PRO A 346 9.18 7.08 -5.80
CA PRO A 346 8.14 6.82 -6.79
C PRO A 346 8.16 7.79 -7.97
N ILE A 347 8.66 9.03 -7.77
CA ILE A 347 8.75 10.04 -8.83
C ILE A 347 9.82 9.64 -9.84
N GLU A 348 10.97 9.16 -9.34
CA GLU A 348 12.07 8.69 -10.17
C GLU A 348 11.70 7.38 -10.89
N ILE A 349 11.16 6.39 -10.18
CA ILE A 349 10.79 5.09 -10.74
C ILE A 349 9.75 5.22 -11.85
N LEU A 350 8.74 6.08 -11.66
CA LEU A 350 7.70 6.34 -12.66
C LEU A 350 8.15 7.34 -13.73
N ALA A 351 9.38 7.86 -13.68
CA ALA A 351 9.88 8.92 -14.54
C ALA A 351 8.87 10.07 -14.72
N LEU A 352 8.26 10.51 -13.60
CA LEU A 352 7.21 11.53 -13.61
C LEU A 352 7.78 12.91 -13.94
N GLU A 353 7.26 13.51 -15.02
CA GLU A 353 7.48 14.95 -15.28
C GLU A 353 6.60 15.76 -14.30
N THR A 354 7.18 16.70 -13.57
CA THR A 354 6.42 17.58 -12.66
C THR A 354 7.09 18.93 -12.51
N GLU A 355 6.27 19.99 -12.39
CA GLU A 355 6.69 21.32 -11.98
C GLU A 355 6.45 21.57 -10.49
N ILE A 356 5.88 20.58 -9.79
CA ILE A 356 5.56 20.67 -8.36
C ILE A 356 6.82 20.27 -7.59
N GLU A 357 7.29 21.17 -6.72
CA GLU A 357 8.40 20.87 -5.83
C GLU A 357 7.92 19.97 -4.70
N ILE A 358 8.43 18.75 -4.65
CA ILE A 358 8.17 17.77 -3.59
C ILE A 358 9.51 17.46 -2.91
N PRO A 359 9.65 17.77 -1.60
CA PRO A 359 10.87 17.47 -0.85
C PRO A 359 11.24 15.99 -0.92
N LEU A 360 12.53 15.68 -1.06
CA LEU A 360 13.01 14.29 -1.17
C LEU A 360 12.53 13.41 -0.02
N GLN A 361 12.48 13.97 1.20
CA GLN A 361 12.00 13.25 2.41
C GLN A 361 10.52 12.83 2.31
N GLN A 362 9.70 13.54 1.54
CA GLN A 362 8.28 13.20 1.35
C GLN A 362 8.06 12.18 0.23
N ARG A 363 9.02 12.04 -0.71
CA ARG A 363 8.79 11.23 -1.92
C ARG A 363 8.56 9.77 -1.63
N CYS A 364 9.29 9.18 -0.66
CA CYS A 364 9.12 7.77 -0.31
C CYS A 364 7.70 7.43 0.16
N SER A 365 6.94 8.39 0.70
CA SER A 365 5.57 8.19 1.16
C SER A 365 4.51 8.27 0.04
N LEU A 366 4.90 8.63 -1.18
CA LEU A 366 3.96 8.86 -2.29
C LEU A 366 3.64 7.61 -3.11
N GLY A 367 4.21 6.46 -2.77
CA GLY A 367 4.07 5.23 -3.55
C GLY A 367 2.62 4.83 -3.79
N ILE A 368 1.79 4.88 -2.75
CA ILE A 368 0.37 4.49 -2.82
C ILE A 368 -0.41 5.52 -3.64
N VAL A 369 -0.35 6.81 -3.29
CA VAL A 369 -1.16 7.84 -3.95
C VAL A 369 -0.81 8.00 -5.43
N LEU A 370 0.47 7.86 -5.81
CA LEU A 370 0.87 7.90 -7.22
C LEU A 370 0.40 6.65 -7.95
N GLY A 371 0.49 5.47 -7.31
CA GLY A 371 -0.07 4.24 -7.85
C GLY A 371 -1.59 4.32 -8.08
N LEU A 372 -2.33 5.00 -7.21
CA LEU A 372 -3.75 5.29 -7.39
C LEU A 372 -3.97 6.28 -8.54
N GLY A 373 -3.14 7.31 -8.65
CA GLY A 373 -3.20 8.30 -9.74
C GLY A 373 -2.93 7.72 -11.13
N LEU A 374 -2.30 6.54 -11.21
CA LEU A 374 -2.10 5.81 -12.46
C LEU A 374 -3.34 5.00 -12.90
N ARG A 375 -4.37 4.89 -12.06
CA ARG A 375 -5.61 4.19 -12.42
C ARG A 375 -6.42 4.98 -13.44
N GLU A 376 -6.88 4.28 -14.46
CA GLU A 376 -7.94 4.76 -15.34
C GLU A 376 -9.28 4.64 -14.58
N VAL A 377 -9.99 5.75 -14.39
CA VAL A 377 -11.24 5.83 -13.62
C VAL A 377 -12.37 6.43 -14.44
#